data_b087566f9e373d3b72fd8abf86ad05be
#
_entry.id   b087566f9e373d3b72fd8abf86ad05be
#
_cell.length_a   1.000
_cell.length_b   1.000
_cell.length_c   1.000
_cell.angle_alpha   90.00
_cell.angle_beta   90.00
_cell.angle_gamma   90.00
#
_symmetry.space_group_name_H-M   'P 1'
#
loop_
_entity.id
_entity.type
_entity.pdbx_description
1 polymer ?
#
loop_
_entity_poly.entity_id
_entity_poly.type
_entity_poly.pdbx_seq_one_letter_code
_entity_poly.pdbx_strand_id
1 'polypeptide(L)'
;IPTSRESYLARDTRDQIPEEQKAYSKSKVGSIHLFNAKALQTATKPIFIVEGELDALSIIEVGGEAVALGTTTKVKSLIELLKTNKPAQPLIIALDNDEAGEKAYKELSEGLRGLSIPFYRLNPAGEYKDANEALQGNREALRQAVEEAEHIQDEAEQAQREAYLSTSTAHYLQNFIDGIADSVNTPYIPTGFNKLDAVLDGGLYEGLYIVGAISSLGKTTLITQIADQIAQAGHDVLIFSLEMARAEIMAKSISRHTLQQVLSSGGDIRNAKTTRGITTGKRYENYSKTERDLINGAIVAYSQYAEHIYISEGIGDIGADQIRETVKKHILFTGKTPVVIIDYLQILAPYSDRATDKQNTDKAVMELKRISRDFKTPVIGISSFNRANYKEAVTMEAFKESGAIEYSSDILIGLQLKGAGKKDFDANEAKKKSPREIELVILKNRNGSTGDRIELQYYPLFNYFKEV
;
A
#
# COMPACT_ATOMS: atom_id res chain seq x y z
N ILE A 1 58.02 -7.71 6.40
CA ILE A 1 57.11 -7.26 5.33
C ILE A 1 57.17 -5.74 5.28
N PRO A 2 57.75 -5.11 4.25
CA PRO A 2 57.70 -3.66 4.10
C PRO A 2 56.27 -3.20 3.82
N THR A 3 55.78 -2.20 4.54
CA THR A 3 54.44 -1.60 4.39
C THR A 3 54.51 -0.20 3.76
N SER A 4 55.72 0.44 3.80
CA SER A 4 56.07 1.65 3.09
C SER A 4 57.59 1.78 2.97
N ARG A 5 58.13 2.92 2.45
CA ARG A 5 59.58 3.19 2.44
C ARG A 5 60.17 3.32 3.86
N GLU A 6 59.38 3.68 4.85
CA GLU A 6 59.79 4.00 6.20
C GLU A 6 59.09 3.14 7.26
N SER A 7 58.32 2.13 6.86
CA SER A 7 57.59 1.26 7.77
C SER A 7 57.61 -0.19 7.33
N TYR A 8 57.68 -1.09 8.32
CA TYR A 8 57.64 -2.52 8.06
C TYR A 8 57.01 -3.30 9.22
N LEU A 9 56.49 -4.47 8.93
CA LEU A 9 56.06 -5.49 9.89
C LEU A 9 57.19 -6.50 10.05
N ALA A 10 57.69 -6.68 11.28
CA ALA A 10 58.57 -7.78 11.66
C ALA A 10 57.78 -8.85 12.38
N ARG A 11 58.04 -10.12 12.07
CA ARG A 11 57.45 -11.28 12.73
C ARG A 11 58.54 -12.29 13.05
N ASP A 12 58.46 -12.85 14.24
CA ASP A 12 59.34 -13.94 14.64
C ASP A 12 58.91 -15.23 13.87
N THR A 13 59.81 -15.85 13.19
CA THR A 13 59.56 -17.04 12.34
C THR A 13 60.01 -18.35 13.00
N ARG A 14 60.40 -18.30 14.28
CA ARG A 14 60.80 -19.52 15.00
C ARG A 14 59.57 -20.36 15.28
N ASP A 15 59.70 -21.71 15.14
CA ASP A 15 58.60 -22.67 15.40
C ASP A 15 58.16 -22.69 16.86
N GLN A 16 59.10 -22.42 17.79
CA GLN A 16 58.81 -22.29 19.22
C GLN A 16 59.31 -20.95 19.75
N ILE A 17 58.40 -20.10 20.11
CA ILE A 17 58.68 -18.77 20.70
C ILE A 17 58.53 -18.92 22.21
N PRO A 18 59.61 -18.65 23.04
CA PRO A 18 59.50 -18.65 24.50
C PRO A 18 58.38 -17.71 24.96
N GLU A 19 57.66 -18.10 26.03
CA GLU A 19 56.52 -17.35 26.56
C GLU A 19 56.85 -15.88 26.82
N GLU A 20 58.04 -15.67 27.40
CA GLU A 20 58.59 -14.31 27.71
C GLU A 20 58.81 -13.44 26.45
N GLN A 21 58.94 -14.06 25.27
CA GLN A 21 59.21 -13.37 23.99
C GLN A 21 57.98 -13.29 23.11
N LYS A 22 56.87 -13.93 23.46
CA LYS A 22 55.63 -13.91 22.66
C LYS A 22 55.10 -12.47 22.44
N ALA A 23 55.22 -11.59 23.42
CA ALA A 23 54.84 -10.18 23.33
C ALA A 23 55.61 -9.41 22.24
N TYR A 24 56.80 -9.87 21.87
CA TYR A 24 57.66 -9.25 20.86
C TYR A 24 57.67 -10.00 19.53
N SER A 25 56.94 -11.09 19.44
CA SER A 25 56.88 -11.94 18.23
C SER A 25 56.33 -11.25 17.00
N LYS A 26 55.58 -10.15 17.21
CA LYS A 26 55.07 -9.27 16.15
C LYS A 26 55.38 -7.83 16.50
N SER A 27 56.13 -7.16 15.65
CA SER A 27 56.51 -5.76 15.86
C SER A 27 56.23 -4.96 14.58
N LYS A 28 55.59 -3.82 14.73
CA LYS A 28 55.39 -2.85 13.65
C LYS A 28 56.32 -1.67 13.86
N VAL A 29 57.12 -1.32 12.84
CA VAL A 29 58.06 -0.20 12.88
C VAL A 29 57.57 0.86 11.88
N GLY A 30 57.52 2.11 12.34
CA GLY A 30 57.01 3.24 11.54
C GLY A 30 55.50 3.41 11.59
N SER A 31 54.95 4.29 10.76
CA SER A 31 53.52 4.56 10.67
C SER A 31 52.79 3.40 10.00
N ILE A 32 51.62 3.04 10.53
CA ILE A 32 50.74 2.04 9.93
C ILE A 32 50.06 2.67 8.73
N HIS A 33 50.33 2.14 7.54
CA HIS A 33 49.65 2.50 6.28
C HIS A 33 48.80 1.32 5.79
N LEU A 34 47.87 1.63 4.86
CA LEU A 34 47.18 0.55 4.15
C LEU A 34 48.20 -0.21 3.30
N PHE A 35 48.26 -1.52 3.49
CA PHE A 35 49.20 -2.35 2.71
C PHE A 35 48.63 -2.53 1.30
N ASN A 36 49.52 -2.39 0.29
CA ASN A 36 49.17 -2.50 -1.14
C ASN A 36 48.06 -1.55 -1.61
N ALA A 37 47.92 -0.37 -1.01
CA ALA A 37 46.87 0.60 -1.37
C ALA A 37 46.88 0.98 -2.87
N LYS A 38 48.03 0.79 -3.57
CA LYS A 38 48.13 1.04 -5.01
C LYS A 38 47.17 0.13 -5.81
N ALA A 39 46.88 -1.07 -5.34
CA ALA A 39 45.94 -1.99 -5.98
C ALA A 39 44.56 -1.37 -6.17
N LEU A 40 44.13 -0.44 -5.30
CA LEU A 40 42.85 0.27 -5.46
C LEU A 40 42.74 0.98 -6.83
N GLN A 41 43.86 1.34 -7.44
CA GLN A 41 43.92 2.09 -8.71
C GLN A 41 44.38 1.21 -9.90
N THR A 42 45.10 0.13 -9.63
CA THR A 42 45.79 -0.65 -10.68
C THR A 42 45.27 -2.05 -10.85
N ALA A 43 44.40 -2.51 -9.96
CA ALA A 43 43.82 -3.86 -10.03
C ALA A 43 42.97 -4.04 -11.29
N THR A 44 43.03 -5.23 -11.86
CA THR A 44 42.21 -5.67 -13.00
C THR A 44 41.11 -6.64 -12.60
N LYS A 45 41.10 -7.08 -11.33
CA LYS A 45 40.16 -8.01 -10.71
C LYS A 45 39.55 -7.37 -9.45
N PRO A 46 38.45 -7.90 -8.91
CA PRO A 46 37.90 -7.46 -7.62
C PRO A 46 38.96 -7.46 -6.52
N ILE A 47 38.91 -6.45 -5.65
CA ILE A 47 39.94 -6.20 -4.65
C ILE A 47 39.44 -6.65 -3.29
N PHE A 48 40.12 -7.61 -2.71
CA PHE A 48 39.84 -8.05 -1.34
C PHE A 48 40.34 -7.01 -0.33
N ILE A 49 39.49 -6.64 0.60
CA ILE A 49 39.84 -5.80 1.77
C ILE A 49 39.91 -6.71 2.97
N VAL A 50 41.12 -6.89 3.51
CA VAL A 50 41.44 -7.79 4.62
C VAL A 50 42.03 -7.02 5.80
N GLU A 51 42.13 -7.65 6.99
CA GLU A 51 42.71 -7.01 8.13
C GLU A 51 44.23 -7.01 8.09
N GLY A 52 44.82 -8.16 7.88
CA GLY A 52 46.28 -8.39 8.03
C GLY A 52 47.03 -8.33 6.72
N GLU A 53 48.30 -7.87 6.79
CA GLU A 53 49.20 -7.86 5.65
C GLU A 53 49.50 -9.27 5.11
N LEU A 54 49.51 -10.31 6.00
CA LEU A 54 49.74 -11.69 5.60
C LEU A 54 48.53 -12.25 4.85
N ASP A 55 47.31 -11.85 5.24
CA ASP A 55 46.10 -12.25 4.56
C ASP A 55 46.04 -11.70 3.14
N ALA A 56 46.43 -10.41 2.98
CA ALA A 56 46.54 -9.81 1.66
C ALA A 56 47.58 -10.54 0.80
N LEU A 57 48.76 -10.87 1.37
CA LEU A 57 49.80 -11.62 0.65
C LEU A 57 49.32 -13.02 0.26
N SER A 58 48.56 -13.68 1.12
CA SER A 58 48.01 -15.03 0.88
C SER A 58 47.04 -15.03 -0.30
N ILE A 59 46.15 -14.02 -0.36
CA ILE A 59 45.24 -13.82 -1.50
C ILE A 59 46.01 -13.51 -2.79
N ILE A 60 47.02 -12.65 -2.71
CA ILE A 60 47.87 -12.30 -3.86
C ILE A 60 48.63 -13.53 -4.35
N GLU A 61 49.16 -14.35 -3.46
CA GLU A 61 49.90 -15.58 -3.76
C GLU A 61 49.08 -16.60 -4.56
N VAL A 62 47.74 -16.60 -4.38
CA VAL A 62 46.86 -17.49 -5.17
C VAL A 62 46.23 -16.79 -6.38
N GLY A 63 46.69 -15.58 -6.75
CA GLY A 63 46.31 -14.87 -7.95
C GLY A 63 45.21 -13.84 -7.83
N GLY A 64 44.76 -13.52 -6.61
CA GLY A 64 43.83 -12.43 -6.33
C GLY A 64 44.50 -11.06 -6.14
N GLU A 65 43.69 -10.05 -5.97
CA GLU A 65 44.11 -8.67 -5.67
C GLU A 65 43.64 -8.30 -4.27
N ALA A 66 44.51 -7.79 -3.41
CA ALA A 66 44.15 -7.49 -2.04
C ALA A 66 44.82 -6.23 -1.47
N VAL A 67 44.11 -5.58 -0.55
CA VAL A 67 44.57 -4.45 0.28
C VAL A 67 44.32 -4.79 1.74
N ALA A 68 45.34 -4.64 2.60
CA ALA A 68 45.15 -4.80 4.03
C ALA A 68 45.00 -3.47 4.77
N LEU A 69 44.12 -3.45 5.75
CA LEU A 69 43.90 -2.32 6.64
C LEU A 69 45.09 -2.16 7.63
N GLY A 70 45.76 -3.27 7.97
CA GLY A 70 46.77 -3.36 9.01
C GLY A 70 46.21 -3.31 10.43
N THR A 71 45.07 -2.71 10.63
CA THR A 71 44.24 -2.77 11.84
C THR A 71 42.82 -2.33 11.49
N THR A 72 41.81 -2.86 12.19
CA THR A 72 40.39 -2.48 12.00
C THR A 72 40.13 -0.97 12.19
N THR A 73 40.95 -0.27 12.99
CA THR A 73 40.85 1.18 13.21
C THR A 73 41.16 2.03 11.96
N LYS A 74 41.74 1.42 10.91
CA LYS A 74 42.06 2.08 9.64
C LYS A 74 40.93 2.11 8.61
N VAL A 75 39.74 1.56 8.92
CA VAL A 75 38.56 1.67 8.09
C VAL A 75 38.27 3.11 7.65
N LYS A 76 38.32 4.05 8.59
CA LYS A 76 38.17 5.50 8.31
C LYS A 76 39.17 6.01 7.31
N SER A 77 40.42 5.57 7.42
CA SER A 77 41.49 5.97 6.50
C SER A 77 41.27 5.47 5.09
N LEU A 78 40.76 4.25 4.95
CA LEU A 78 40.35 3.69 3.65
C LEU A 78 39.16 4.50 3.06
N ILE A 79 38.12 4.76 3.84
CA ILE A 79 36.97 5.54 3.39
C ILE A 79 37.39 6.95 2.93
N GLU A 80 38.25 7.62 3.67
CA GLU A 80 38.78 8.95 3.28
C GLU A 80 39.60 8.90 1.99
N LEU A 81 40.42 7.86 1.81
CA LEU A 81 41.15 7.65 0.56
C LEU A 81 40.20 7.45 -0.64
N LEU A 82 39.14 6.66 -0.44
CA LEU A 82 38.15 6.34 -1.46
C LEU A 82 37.25 7.53 -1.84
N LYS A 83 37.13 8.55 -0.99
CA LYS A 83 36.43 9.79 -1.34
C LYS A 83 37.09 10.53 -2.51
N THR A 84 38.41 10.51 -2.52
CA THR A 84 39.18 11.21 -3.54
C THR A 84 39.60 10.31 -4.70
N ASN A 85 39.77 9.03 -4.43
CA ASN A 85 40.24 8.03 -5.40
C ASN A 85 39.31 6.82 -5.41
N LYS A 86 38.35 6.81 -6.31
CA LYS A 86 37.46 5.64 -6.48
C LYS A 86 38.27 4.42 -6.92
N PRO A 87 37.96 3.21 -6.42
CA PRO A 87 38.69 2.01 -6.81
C PRO A 87 38.41 1.67 -8.27
N ALA A 88 39.42 1.07 -8.94
CA ALA A 88 39.31 0.65 -10.32
C ALA A 88 38.35 -0.56 -10.51
N GLN A 89 38.20 -1.37 -9.45
CA GLN A 89 37.39 -2.57 -9.41
C GLN A 89 36.52 -2.58 -8.14
N PRO A 90 35.43 -3.36 -8.10
CA PRO A 90 34.63 -3.58 -6.91
C PRO A 90 35.43 -4.15 -5.76
N LEU A 91 34.96 -3.89 -4.54
CA LEU A 91 35.63 -4.33 -3.32
C LEU A 91 34.97 -5.58 -2.76
N ILE A 92 35.77 -6.55 -2.32
CA ILE A 92 35.32 -7.73 -1.57
C ILE A 92 35.78 -7.57 -0.13
N ILE A 93 34.83 -7.42 0.79
CA ILE A 93 35.15 -7.26 2.20
C ILE A 93 35.33 -8.65 2.82
N ALA A 94 36.54 -8.98 3.21
CA ALA A 94 36.98 -10.27 3.77
C ALA A 94 37.72 -10.04 5.09
N LEU A 95 37.05 -9.38 6.05
CA LEU A 95 37.56 -9.12 7.40
C LEU A 95 37.37 -10.36 8.29
N ASP A 96 38.11 -10.45 9.38
CA ASP A 96 38.09 -11.57 10.29
C ASP A 96 36.69 -11.81 10.89
N ASN A 97 36.40 -13.09 11.21
CA ASN A 97 35.09 -13.52 11.73
C ASN A 97 35.01 -13.34 13.27
N ASP A 98 35.40 -12.16 13.77
CA ASP A 98 35.34 -11.80 15.18
C ASP A 98 34.55 -10.51 15.41
N GLU A 99 34.37 -10.13 16.67
CA GLU A 99 33.59 -8.92 17.02
C GLU A 99 34.18 -7.63 16.44
N ALA A 100 35.52 -7.54 16.35
CA ALA A 100 36.22 -6.39 15.80
C ALA A 100 36.03 -6.29 14.28
N GLY A 101 36.11 -7.42 13.58
CA GLY A 101 35.86 -7.53 12.14
C GLY A 101 34.41 -7.22 11.77
N GLU A 102 33.44 -7.70 12.56
CA GLU A 102 32.02 -7.34 12.35
C GLU A 102 31.74 -5.85 12.51
N LYS A 103 32.36 -5.22 13.51
CA LYS A 103 32.24 -3.77 13.70
C LYS A 103 32.88 -3.00 12.55
N ALA A 104 34.06 -3.43 12.13
CA ALA A 104 34.78 -2.84 11.00
C ALA A 104 34.00 -3.03 9.69
N TYR A 105 33.37 -4.19 9.47
CA TYR A 105 32.50 -4.45 8.33
C TYR A 105 31.32 -3.47 8.28
N LYS A 106 30.61 -3.28 9.39
CA LYS A 106 29.48 -2.31 9.45
C LYS A 106 29.93 -0.91 9.06
N GLU A 107 31.00 -0.41 9.69
CA GLU A 107 31.55 0.93 9.41
C GLU A 107 31.99 1.08 7.95
N LEU A 108 32.71 0.07 7.40
CA LEU A 108 33.16 0.08 6.02
C LEU A 108 31.99 0.02 5.03
N SER A 109 31.05 -0.88 5.24
CA SER A 109 29.89 -1.05 4.37
C SER A 109 28.99 0.19 4.30
N GLU A 110 28.79 0.89 5.43
CA GLU A 110 28.07 2.17 5.47
C GLU A 110 28.83 3.26 4.68
N GLY A 111 30.14 3.33 4.88
CA GLY A 111 30.99 4.28 4.16
C GLY A 111 30.97 4.06 2.65
N LEU A 112 31.09 2.80 2.19
CA LEU A 112 31.08 2.45 0.78
C LEU A 112 29.72 2.72 0.12
N ARG A 113 28.61 2.43 0.81
CA ARG A 113 27.25 2.81 0.34
C ARG A 113 27.14 4.32 0.17
N GLY A 114 27.62 5.10 1.14
CA GLY A 114 27.60 6.56 1.07
C GLY A 114 28.41 7.12 -0.11
N LEU A 115 29.44 6.40 -0.56
CA LEU A 115 30.28 6.76 -1.71
C LEU A 115 29.79 6.15 -3.04
N SER A 116 28.75 5.34 -3.02
CA SER A 116 28.26 4.57 -4.19
C SER A 116 29.37 3.70 -4.81
N ILE A 117 30.17 3.04 -3.98
CA ILE A 117 31.21 2.10 -4.40
C ILE A 117 30.62 0.68 -4.27
N PRO A 118 30.62 -0.13 -5.35
CA PRO A 118 30.14 -1.49 -5.29
C PRO A 118 31.06 -2.35 -4.41
N PHE A 119 30.46 -3.17 -3.56
CA PHE A 119 31.17 -4.10 -2.70
C PHE A 119 30.34 -5.35 -2.41
N TYR A 120 31.06 -6.44 -2.08
CA TYR A 120 30.49 -7.72 -1.69
C TYR A 120 31.11 -8.18 -0.38
N ARG A 121 30.42 -9.04 0.38
CA ARG A 121 31.00 -9.71 1.57
C ARG A 121 31.27 -11.16 1.21
N LEU A 122 32.52 -11.58 1.31
CA LEU A 122 32.93 -12.94 1.12
C LEU A 122 34.13 -13.24 2.00
N ASN A 123 34.11 -14.39 2.71
CA ASN A 123 35.29 -14.90 3.44
C ASN A 123 35.95 -16.02 2.64
N PRO A 124 37.07 -15.79 1.95
CA PRO A 124 37.76 -16.79 1.15
C PRO A 124 38.48 -17.85 2.02
N ALA A 125 38.62 -17.61 3.33
CA ALA A 125 39.29 -18.52 4.26
C ALA A 125 38.45 -19.77 4.59
N GLY A 126 37.12 -19.77 4.28
CA GLY A 126 36.24 -20.91 4.53
C GLY A 126 36.13 -21.19 6.04
N GLU A 127 36.54 -22.42 6.46
CA GLU A 127 36.54 -22.83 7.85
C GLU A 127 37.79 -22.40 8.65
N TYR A 128 38.79 -21.85 7.98
CA TYR A 128 39.98 -21.30 8.62
C TYR A 128 39.73 -19.92 9.21
N LYS A 129 40.54 -19.51 10.17
CA LYS A 129 40.42 -18.25 10.86
C LYS A 129 40.60 -17.07 9.89
N ASP A 130 41.62 -17.12 9.06
CA ASP A 130 42.04 -16.08 8.14
C ASP A 130 42.63 -16.67 6.83
N ALA A 131 42.86 -15.82 5.84
CA ALA A 131 43.37 -16.25 4.53
C ALA A 131 44.78 -16.84 4.62
N ASN A 132 45.60 -16.44 5.61
CA ASN A 132 46.93 -16.97 5.79
C ASN A 132 46.90 -18.41 6.39
N GLU A 133 46.00 -18.70 7.33
CA GLU A 133 45.78 -20.07 7.78
C GLU A 133 45.23 -20.97 6.66
N ALA A 134 44.29 -20.45 5.86
CA ALA A 134 43.74 -21.15 4.70
C ALA A 134 44.83 -21.49 3.67
N LEU A 135 45.74 -20.54 3.39
CA LEU A 135 46.87 -20.78 2.48
C LEU A 135 47.77 -21.96 2.99
N GLN A 136 48.01 -22.03 4.29
CA GLN A 136 48.85 -23.07 4.90
C GLN A 136 48.12 -24.41 5.01
N GLY A 137 46.82 -24.39 5.29
CA GLY A 137 46.00 -25.58 5.48
C GLY A 137 45.50 -26.22 4.17
N ASN A 138 44.96 -25.40 3.29
CA ASN A 138 44.47 -25.85 1.97
C ASN A 138 44.59 -24.75 0.93
N ARG A 139 45.77 -24.62 0.33
CA ARG A 139 46.08 -23.63 -0.71
C ARG A 139 45.12 -23.67 -1.90
N GLU A 140 44.71 -24.88 -2.31
CA GLU A 140 43.83 -25.06 -3.47
C GLU A 140 42.40 -24.56 -3.20
N ALA A 141 41.89 -24.82 -1.99
CA ALA A 141 40.59 -24.29 -1.59
C ALA A 141 40.58 -22.76 -1.52
N LEU A 142 41.65 -22.14 -1.00
CA LEU A 142 41.78 -20.69 -1.00
C LEU A 142 41.84 -20.14 -2.44
N ARG A 143 42.59 -20.80 -3.35
CA ARG A 143 42.66 -20.40 -4.76
C ARG A 143 41.28 -20.45 -5.41
N GLN A 144 40.53 -21.54 -5.21
CA GLN A 144 39.18 -21.68 -5.75
C GLN A 144 38.24 -20.60 -5.21
N ALA A 145 38.26 -20.34 -3.90
CA ALA A 145 37.42 -19.31 -3.30
C ALA A 145 37.72 -17.90 -3.82
N VAL A 146 38.99 -17.60 -4.11
CA VAL A 146 39.42 -16.33 -4.72
C VAL A 146 38.97 -16.23 -6.19
N GLU A 147 39.06 -17.34 -6.95
CA GLU A 147 38.56 -17.40 -8.34
C GLU A 147 37.06 -17.28 -8.40
N GLU A 148 36.32 -17.99 -7.54
CA GLU A 148 34.84 -17.89 -7.45
C GLU A 148 34.39 -16.46 -7.11
N ALA A 149 35.15 -15.72 -6.32
CA ALA A 149 34.83 -14.35 -5.98
C ALA A 149 34.85 -13.40 -7.20
N GLU A 150 35.63 -13.72 -8.23
CA GLU A 150 35.64 -12.97 -9.50
C GLU A 150 34.31 -13.17 -10.27
N HIS A 151 33.71 -14.35 -10.19
CA HIS A 151 32.45 -14.70 -10.86
C HIS A 151 31.22 -14.16 -10.14
N ILE A 152 31.25 -14.03 -8.80
CA ILE A 152 30.13 -13.49 -8.01
C ILE A 152 29.73 -12.08 -8.47
N GLN A 153 30.70 -11.29 -8.92
CA GLN A 153 30.42 -9.95 -9.46
C GLN A 153 29.58 -10.04 -10.76
N ASP A 154 30.00 -10.89 -11.67
CA ASP A 154 29.31 -11.05 -12.97
C ASP A 154 27.90 -11.57 -12.77
N GLU A 155 27.71 -12.53 -11.87
CA GLU A 155 26.39 -13.08 -11.53
C GLU A 155 25.49 -12.02 -10.88
N ALA A 156 26.01 -11.23 -9.94
CA ALA A 156 25.23 -10.17 -9.28
C ALA A 156 24.86 -9.04 -10.25
N GLU A 157 25.75 -8.65 -11.15
CA GLU A 157 25.49 -7.65 -12.17
C GLU A 157 24.48 -8.18 -13.20
N GLN A 158 24.61 -9.43 -13.60
CA GLN A 158 23.68 -10.11 -14.50
C GLN A 158 22.29 -10.22 -13.86
N ALA A 159 22.19 -10.61 -12.58
CA ALA A 159 20.93 -10.67 -11.85
C ALA A 159 20.26 -9.29 -11.73
N GLN A 160 21.02 -8.22 -11.46
CA GLN A 160 20.51 -6.85 -11.46
C GLN A 160 20.02 -6.42 -12.84
N ARG A 161 20.76 -6.76 -13.88
CA ARG A 161 20.39 -6.48 -15.28
C ARG A 161 19.12 -7.23 -15.66
N GLU A 162 19.01 -8.51 -15.33
CA GLU A 162 17.80 -9.31 -15.56
C GLU A 162 16.60 -8.76 -14.79
N ALA A 163 16.78 -8.42 -13.52
CA ALA A 163 15.75 -7.77 -12.70
C ALA A 163 15.29 -6.44 -13.31
N TYR A 164 16.21 -5.63 -13.82
CA TYR A 164 15.85 -4.39 -14.50
C TYR A 164 15.14 -4.65 -15.83
N LEU A 165 15.66 -5.56 -16.67
CA LEU A 165 15.04 -5.91 -17.95
C LEU A 165 13.66 -6.54 -17.76
N SER A 166 13.45 -7.29 -16.68
CA SER A 166 12.14 -7.86 -16.35
C SER A 166 11.06 -6.80 -16.05
N THR A 167 11.44 -5.54 -15.80
CA THR A 167 10.48 -4.42 -15.66
C THR A 167 9.94 -3.94 -17.01
N SER A 168 10.52 -4.40 -18.13
CA SER A 168 10.04 -4.05 -19.47
C SER A 168 8.63 -4.58 -19.71
N THR A 169 7.77 -3.75 -20.32
CA THR A 169 6.41 -4.14 -20.69
C THR A 169 6.35 -5.35 -21.61
N ALA A 170 7.43 -5.63 -22.36
CA ALA A 170 7.53 -6.82 -23.21
C ALA A 170 7.39 -8.14 -22.41
N HIS A 171 7.89 -8.19 -21.18
CA HIS A 171 7.75 -9.36 -20.30
C HIS A 171 6.31 -9.58 -19.83
N TYR A 172 5.49 -8.52 -19.81
CA TYR A 172 4.10 -8.57 -19.35
C TYR A 172 3.09 -8.66 -20.48
N LEU A 173 3.55 -8.60 -21.74
CA LEU A 173 2.65 -8.55 -22.90
C LEU A 173 1.76 -9.80 -22.99
N GLN A 174 2.32 -10.99 -22.74
CA GLN A 174 1.54 -12.23 -22.77
C GLN A 174 0.53 -12.25 -21.61
N ASN A 175 0.97 -11.91 -20.41
CA ASN A 175 0.06 -11.80 -19.23
C ASN A 175 -1.06 -10.77 -19.47
N PHE A 176 -0.76 -9.69 -20.19
CA PHE A 176 -1.76 -8.69 -20.57
C PHE A 176 -2.78 -9.27 -21.56
N ILE A 177 -2.32 -10.01 -22.58
CA ILE A 177 -3.19 -10.66 -23.57
C ILE A 177 -4.08 -11.71 -22.87
N ASP A 178 -3.49 -12.54 -22.01
CA ASP A 178 -4.21 -13.56 -21.24
C ASP A 178 -5.23 -12.88 -20.31
N GLY A 179 -4.84 -11.77 -19.67
CA GLY A 179 -5.73 -10.96 -18.83
C GLY A 179 -6.90 -10.35 -19.60
N ILE A 180 -6.74 -9.97 -20.88
CA ILE A 180 -7.85 -9.54 -21.72
C ILE A 180 -8.83 -10.71 -21.94
N ALA A 181 -8.32 -11.90 -22.25
CA ALA A 181 -9.17 -13.08 -22.45
C ALA A 181 -9.93 -13.46 -21.16
N ASP A 182 -9.28 -13.38 -20.01
CA ASP A 182 -9.89 -13.62 -18.71
C ASP A 182 -10.88 -12.51 -18.33
N SER A 183 -10.62 -11.25 -18.70
CA SER A 183 -11.48 -10.11 -18.39
C SER A 183 -12.84 -10.15 -19.08
N VAL A 184 -12.97 -10.88 -20.17
CA VAL A 184 -14.27 -11.16 -20.81
C VAL A 184 -15.24 -11.81 -19.82
N ASN A 185 -14.71 -12.52 -18.82
CA ASN A 185 -15.46 -13.16 -17.75
C ASN A 185 -15.38 -12.43 -16.41
N THR A 186 -14.71 -11.27 -16.34
CA THR A 186 -14.65 -10.48 -15.09
C THR A 186 -15.92 -9.62 -15.03
N PRO A 187 -16.92 -10.01 -14.23
CA PRO A 187 -18.18 -9.27 -14.20
C PRO A 187 -17.93 -7.93 -13.50
N TYR A 188 -18.36 -6.85 -14.15
CA TYR A 188 -18.68 -5.62 -13.45
C TYR A 188 -19.79 -5.91 -12.42
N ILE A 189 -19.81 -5.15 -11.34
CA ILE A 189 -20.84 -5.28 -10.29
C ILE A 189 -21.85 -4.15 -10.49
N PRO A 190 -23.07 -4.45 -10.96
CA PRO A 190 -24.08 -3.42 -11.17
C PRO A 190 -24.42 -2.70 -9.86
N THR A 191 -24.56 -1.38 -9.92
CA THR A 191 -25.03 -0.57 -8.78
C THR A 191 -26.53 -0.75 -8.56
N GLY A 192 -27.24 -1.24 -9.59
CA GLY A 192 -28.70 -1.33 -9.65
C GLY A 192 -29.40 -0.04 -10.06
N PHE A 193 -28.63 1.00 -10.42
CA PHE A 193 -29.11 2.19 -11.11
C PHE A 193 -28.67 2.13 -12.57
N ASN A 194 -29.61 1.82 -13.48
CA ASN A 194 -29.28 1.50 -14.87
C ASN A 194 -28.54 2.63 -15.61
N LYS A 195 -28.93 3.88 -15.37
CA LYS A 195 -28.26 5.04 -16.00
C LYS A 195 -26.87 5.27 -15.42
N LEU A 196 -26.68 5.04 -14.11
CA LEU A 196 -25.38 5.09 -13.49
C LEU A 196 -24.48 3.97 -14.02
N ASP A 197 -25.02 2.74 -14.10
CA ASP A 197 -24.31 1.58 -14.63
C ASP A 197 -23.90 1.81 -16.09
N ALA A 198 -24.77 2.39 -16.92
CA ALA A 198 -24.43 2.73 -18.30
C ALA A 198 -23.25 3.73 -18.41
N VAL A 199 -23.19 4.74 -17.53
CA VAL A 199 -22.06 5.70 -17.50
C VAL A 199 -20.78 5.06 -16.95
N LEU A 200 -20.92 4.03 -16.12
CA LEU A 200 -19.81 3.26 -15.56
C LEU A 200 -19.41 2.04 -16.41
N ASP A 201 -19.87 1.98 -17.68
CA ASP A 201 -19.60 0.88 -18.61
C ASP A 201 -20.06 -0.49 -18.09
N GLY A 202 -21.24 -0.51 -17.47
CA GLY A 202 -21.93 -1.69 -16.94
C GLY A 202 -22.03 -1.77 -15.42
N GLY A 203 -21.19 -1.06 -14.68
CA GLY A 203 -21.21 -1.05 -13.21
C GLY A 203 -19.87 -0.73 -12.55
N LEU A 204 -19.65 -1.29 -11.37
CA LEU A 204 -18.43 -1.08 -10.59
C LEU A 204 -17.36 -2.09 -11.01
N TYR A 205 -16.17 -1.58 -11.27
CA TYR A 205 -14.91 -2.32 -11.44
C TYR A 205 -14.00 -2.10 -10.24
N GLU A 206 -12.86 -2.77 -10.21
CA GLU A 206 -11.82 -2.42 -9.23
C GLU A 206 -11.49 -0.93 -9.33
N GLY A 207 -11.51 -0.22 -8.23
CA GLY A 207 -11.27 1.21 -8.21
C GLY A 207 -11.75 1.86 -6.92
N LEU A 208 -11.31 3.10 -6.74
CA LEU A 208 -11.76 3.95 -5.65
C LEU A 208 -12.83 4.93 -6.16
N TYR A 209 -14.04 4.75 -5.68
CA TYR A 209 -15.21 5.58 -5.96
C TYR A 209 -15.47 6.50 -4.78
N ILE A 210 -15.58 7.79 -5.00
CA ILE A 210 -15.93 8.74 -3.94
C ILE A 210 -17.23 9.43 -4.28
N VAL A 211 -18.18 9.36 -3.35
CA VAL A 211 -19.48 10.02 -3.46
C VAL A 211 -19.55 11.17 -2.48
N GLY A 212 -19.63 12.38 -3.01
CA GLY A 212 -19.69 13.62 -2.21
C GLY A 212 -21.03 14.32 -2.30
N ALA A 213 -21.44 14.94 -1.21
CA ALA A 213 -22.61 15.81 -1.18
C ALA A 213 -22.59 16.72 0.04
N ILE A 214 -23.42 17.77 -0.01
CA ILE A 214 -23.78 18.52 1.18
C ILE A 214 -24.60 17.67 2.16
N SER A 215 -24.67 18.10 3.42
CA SER A 215 -25.43 17.38 4.45
C SER A 215 -26.91 17.26 4.09
N SER A 216 -27.54 16.17 4.51
CA SER A 216 -28.98 15.87 4.38
C SER A 216 -29.48 15.68 2.94
N LEU A 217 -28.61 15.41 1.96
CA LEU A 217 -29.03 14.99 0.62
C LEU A 217 -29.16 13.46 0.46
N GLY A 218 -28.88 12.68 1.49
CA GLY A 218 -29.08 11.24 1.48
C GLY A 218 -27.88 10.44 0.99
N LYS A 219 -26.61 10.92 1.21
CA LYS A 219 -25.39 10.18 0.88
C LYS A 219 -25.43 8.74 1.38
N THR A 220 -25.52 8.56 2.69
CA THR A 220 -25.64 7.25 3.35
C THR A 220 -26.78 6.43 2.78
N THR A 221 -27.93 7.05 2.52
CA THR A 221 -29.11 6.38 1.95
C THR A 221 -28.86 5.87 0.53
N LEU A 222 -28.20 6.68 -0.33
CA LEU A 222 -27.85 6.27 -1.68
C LEU A 222 -26.90 5.07 -1.66
N ILE A 223 -25.86 5.15 -0.86
CA ILE A 223 -24.83 4.11 -0.79
C ILE A 223 -25.37 2.83 -0.14
N THR A 224 -26.20 2.93 0.89
CA THR A 224 -26.85 1.74 1.46
C THR A 224 -27.87 1.12 0.50
N GLN A 225 -28.52 1.90 -0.36
CA GLN A 225 -29.36 1.35 -1.41
C GLN A 225 -28.53 0.61 -2.48
N ILE A 226 -27.39 1.17 -2.88
CA ILE A 226 -26.44 0.50 -3.77
C ILE A 226 -25.96 -0.81 -3.13
N ALA A 227 -25.62 -0.78 -1.84
CA ALA A 227 -25.23 -1.98 -1.09
C ALA A 227 -26.28 -3.08 -1.12
N ASP A 228 -27.55 -2.71 -0.87
CA ASP A 228 -28.68 -3.65 -0.94
C ASP A 228 -28.83 -4.25 -2.35
N GLN A 229 -28.73 -3.43 -3.39
CA GLN A 229 -28.85 -3.87 -4.77
C GLN A 229 -27.72 -4.80 -5.19
N ILE A 230 -26.49 -4.51 -4.75
CA ILE A 230 -25.31 -5.37 -4.95
C ILE A 230 -25.51 -6.71 -4.22
N ALA A 231 -25.99 -6.69 -2.98
CA ALA A 231 -26.27 -7.89 -2.20
C ALA A 231 -27.40 -8.74 -2.81
N GLN A 232 -28.45 -8.10 -3.34
CA GLN A 232 -29.52 -8.77 -4.08
C GLN A 232 -29.02 -9.47 -5.36
N ALA A 233 -27.94 -8.97 -5.95
CA ALA A 233 -27.26 -9.62 -7.09
C ALA A 233 -26.32 -10.76 -6.65
N GLY A 234 -26.20 -11.07 -5.35
CA GLY A 234 -25.40 -12.17 -4.79
C GLY A 234 -23.94 -11.85 -4.49
N HIS A 235 -23.57 -10.56 -4.53
CA HIS A 235 -22.22 -10.11 -4.17
C HIS A 235 -22.16 -9.69 -2.70
N ASP A 236 -21.06 -10.04 -2.02
CA ASP A 236 -20.84 -9.65 -0.64
C ASP A 236 -20.44 -8.18 -0.52
N VAL A 237 -20.97 -7.50 0.48
CA VAL A 237 -20.68 -6.07 0.76
C VAL A 237 -20.22 -5.91 2.19
N LEU A 238 -19.06 -5.28 2.39
CA LEU A 238 -18.56 -4.84 3.70
C LEU A 238 -18.85 -3.36 3.89
N ILE A 239 -19.68 -3.01 4.87
CA ILE A 239 -20.01 -1.64 5.22
C ILE A 239 -19.30 -1.26 6.52
N PHE A 240 -18.41 -0.28 6.46
CA PHE A 240 -17.80 0.37 7.61
C PHE A 240 -18.61 1.60 7.95
N SER A 241 -19.48 1.47 8.95
CA SER A 241 -20.34 2.55 9.42
C SER A 241 -19.72 3.24 10.63
N LEU A 242 -19.25 4.46 10.42
CA LEU A 242 -18.56 5.24 11.43
C LEU A 242 -19.47 6.26 12.14
N GLU A 243 -20.67 6.45 11.62
CA GLU A 243 -21.67 7.41 12.16
C GLU A 243 -22.94 6.71 12.66
N MET A 244 -23.37 5.63 11.99
CA MET A 244 -24.68 5.02 12.24
C MET A 244 -24.54 3.59 12.80
N ALA A 245 -25.44 3.23 13.73
CA ALA A 245 -25.53 1.87 14.22
C ALA A 245 -26.09 0.90 13.15
N ARG A 246 -25.67 -0.37 13.21
CA ARG A 246 -26.13 -1.45 12.32
C ARG A 246 -27.66 -1.51 12.24
N ALA A 247 -28.32 -1.45 13.39
CA ALA A 247 -29.78 -1.49 13.46
C ALA A 247 -30.45 -0.32 12.69
N GLU A 248 -29.81 0.86 12.66
CA GLU A 248 -30.32 2.02 11.92
C GLU A 248 -30.16 1.82 10.40
N ILE A 249 -29.06 1.25 9.93
CA ILE A 249 -28.83 0.92 8.54
C ILE A 249 -29.86 -0.12 8.07
N MET A 250 -30.01 -1.20 8.83
CA MET A 250 -31.03 -2.23 8.54
C MET A 250 -32.44 -1.63 8.49
N ALA A 251 -32.79 -0.76 9.44
CA ALA A 251 -34.09 -0.11 9.47
C ALA A 251 -34.32 0.82 8.27
N LYS A 252 -33.27 1.46 7.72
CA LYS A 252 -33.38 2.23 6.45
C LYS A 252 -33.69 1.31 5.28
N SER A 253 -33.05 0.16 5.17
CA SER A 253 -33.31 -0.84 4.11
C SER A 253 -34.73 -1.39 4.23
N ILE A 254 -35.18 -1.77 5.42
CA ILE A 254 -36.55 -2.24 5.66
C ILE A 254 -37.58 -1.14 5.34
N SER A 255 -37.32 0.11 5.74
CA SER A 255 -38.17 1.27 5.40
C SER A 255 -38.32 1.43 3.88
N ARG A 256 -37.23 1.29 3.12
CA ARG A 256 -37.22 1.31 1.66
C ARG A 256 -38.09 0.21 1.08
N HIS A 257 -37.96 -1.02 1.58
CA HIS A 257 -38.80 -2.15 1.15
C HIS A 257 -40.29 -1.94 1.40
N THR A 258 -40.67 -1.29 2.50
CA THR A 258 -42.10 -0.95 2.71
C THR A 258 -42.63 -0.02 1.63
N LEU A 259 -41.84 1.00 1.21
CA LEU A 259 -42.24 1.89 0.12
C LEU A 259 -42.27 1.14 -1.23
N GLN A 260 -41.30 0.33 -1.54
CA GLN A 260 -41.27 -0.46 -2.79
C GLN A 260 -42.47 -1.36 -2.90
N GLN A 261 -42.87 -2.06 -1.82
CA GLN A 261 -44.06 -2.88 -1.79
C GLN A 261 -45.35 -2.06 -2.03
N VAL A 262 -45.45 -0.89 -1.41
CA VAL A 262 -46.60 0.01 -1.62
C VAL A 262 -46.66 0.49 -3.06
N LEU A 263 -45.54 0.89 -3.62
CA LEU A 263 -45.48 1.36 -5.01
C LEU A 263 -45.81 0.22 -6.02
N SER A 264 -45.28 -0.97 -5.80
CA SER A 264 -45.55 -2.12 -6.68
C SER A 264 -47.00 -2.59 -6.65
N SER A 265 -47.69 -2.42 -5.52
CA SER A 265 -49.11 -2.73 -5.38
C SER A 265 -50.06 -1.60 -5.83
N GLY A 266 -49.50 -0.45 -6.29
CA GLY A 266 -50.32 0.71 -6.64
C GLY A 266 -50.96 1.41 -5.42
N GLY A 267 -50.45 1.13 -4.21
CA GLY A 267 -50.97 1.66 -2.94
C GLY A 267 -50.59 3.12 -2.66
N ASP A 268 -51.22 3.69 -1.64
CA ASP A 268 -50.89 5.04 -1.18
C ASP A 268 -49.56 5.04 -0.44
N ILE A 269 -48.63 5.89 -0.88
CA ILE A 269 -47.29 6.05 -0.33
C ILE A 269 -47.30 6.36 1.19
N ARG A 270 -48.39 6.96 1.71
CA ARG A 270 -48.58 7.22 3.15
C ARG A 270 -48.67 5.95 4.00
N ASN A 271 -48.94 4.81 3.39
CA ASN A 271 -48.95 3.52 4.06
C ASN A 271 -47.56 2.96 4.33
N ALA A 272 -46.53 3.38 3.57
CA ALA A 272 -45.17 3.00 3.80
C ALA A 272 -44.67 3.46 5.17
N LYS A 273 -43.68 2.73 5.73
CA LYS A 273 -43.19 3.00 7.11
C LYS A 273 -41.82 3.65 7.08
N THR A 274 -41.71 4.72 7.85
CA THR A 274 -40.41 5.39 8.07
C THR A 274 -39.52 4.55 8.99
N THR A 275 -38.21 4.81 8.99
CA THR A 275 -37.25 4.18 9.92
C THR A 275 -37.75 4.23 11.36
N ARG A 276 -38.16 5.42 11.84
CA ARG A 276 -38.75 5.56 13.18
C ARG A 276 -40.05 4.79 13.37
N GLY A 277 -40.86 4.68 12.33
CA GLY A 277 -42.08 3.90 12.34
C GLY A 277 -41.82 2.41 12.60
N ILE A 278 -40.67 1.91 12.11
CA ILE A 278 -40.26 0.50 12.24
C ILE A 278 -39.56 0.28 13.60
N THR A 279 -38.67 1.15 14.02
CA THR A 279 -37.79 0.94 15.18
C THR A 279 -38.46 1.30 16.52
N THR A 280 -39.60 2.00 16.50
CA THR A 280 -40.29 2.41 17.73
C THR A 280 -41.35 1.39 18.13
N GLY A 281 -41.04 0.52 19.11
CA GLY A 281 -41.92 -0.55 19.59
C GLY A 281 -43.31 -0.07 19.96
N LYS A 282 -43.46 1.08 20.69
CA LYS A 282 -44.73 1.69 21.03
C LYS A 282 -45.61 2.06 19.83
N ARG A 283 -44.98 2.40 18.68
CA ARG A 283 -45.72 2.62 17.42
C ARG A 283 -46.14 1.30 16.81
N TYR A 284 -45.24 0.30 16.83
CA TYR A 284 -45.49 -1.03 16.27
C TYR A 284 -46.68 -1.71 16.97
N GLU A 285 -46.81 -1.59 18.25
CA GLU A 285 -47.96 -2.12 19.05
C GLU A 285 -49.28 -1.57 18.55
N ASN A 286 -49.35 -0.31 18.14
CA ASN A 286 -50.57 0.37 17.69
C ASN A 286 -50.89 0.16 16.18
N TYR A 287 -50.04 -0.53 15.43
CA TYR A 287 -50.29 -0.79 14.02
C TYR A 287 -51.37 -1.82 13.81
N SER A 288 -52.21 -1.59 12.79
CA SER A 288 -53.14 -2.56 12.29
C SER A 288 -52.44 -3.83 11.81
N LYS A 289 -53.19 -4.91 11.57
CA LYS A 289 -52.65 -6.13 11.01
C LYS A 289 -51.99 -5.88 9.64
N THR A 290 -52.66 -5.12 8.76
CA THR A 290 -52.12 -4.78 7.44
C THR A 290 -50.80 -4.04 7.50
N GLU A 291 -50.64 -3.11 8.47
CA GLU A 291 -49.39 -2.38 8.64
C GLU A 291 -48.25 -3.26 9.16
N ARG A 292 -48.57 -4.16 10.10
CA ARG A 292 -47.62 -5.19 10.55
C ARG A 292 -47.21 -6.16 9.45
N ASP A 293 -48.19 -6.61 8.65
CA ASP A 293 -47.95 -7.51 7.53
C ASP A 293 -47.02 -6.84 6.48
N LEU A 294 -47.18 -5.52 6.23
CA LEU A 294 -46.29 -4.75 5.35
C LEU A 294 -44.86 -4.71 5.89
N ILE A 295 -44.69 -4.46 7.19
CA ILE A 295 -43.36 -4.45 7.81
C ILE A 295 -42.73 -5.84 7.77
N ASN A 296 -43.49 -6.88 8.10
CA ASN A 296 -43.03 -8.27 8.05
C ASN A 296 -42.64 -8.69 6.63
N GLY A 297 -43.42 -8.30 5.63
CA GLY A 297 -43.05 -8.50 4.23
C GLY A 297 -41.75 -7.83 3.82
N ALA A 298 -41.52 -6.60 4.32
CA ALA A 298 -40.26 -5.87 4.10
C ALA A 298 -39.06 -6.54 4.80
N ILE A 299 -39.27 -7.09 6.00
CA ILE A 299 -38.22 -7.85 6.72
C ILE A 299 -37.89 -9.14 5.96
N VAL A 300 -38.92 -9.87 5.47
CA VAL A 300 -38.70 -11.06 4.64
C VAL A 300 -37.94 -10.71 3.36
N ALA A 301 -38.28 -9.61 2.68
CA ALA A 301 -37.57 -9.18 1.48
C ALA A 301 -36.09 -8.86 1.79
N TYR A 302 -35.81 -8.18 2.92
CA TYR A 302 -34.45 -7.90 3.36
C TYR A 302 -33.68 -9.19 3.69
N SER A 303 -34.31 -10.15 4.36
CA SER A 303 -33.66 -11.39 4.79
C SER A 303 -33.16 -12.26 3.63
N GLN A 304 -33.70 -12.09 2.41
CA GLN A 304 -33.30 -12.87 1.23
C GLN A 304 -31.87 -12.58 0.77
N TYR A 305 -31.30 -11.41 1.14
CA TYR A 305 -29.95 -11.02 0.76
C TYR A 305 -29.11 -10.55 1.95
N ALA A 306 -29.66 -10.57 3.16
CA ALA A 306 -28.97 -10.08 4.37
C ALA A 306 -27.66 -10.83 4.65
N GLU A 307 -27.52 -12.08 4.21
CA GLU A 307 -26.30 -12.88 4.36
C GLU A 307 -25.11 -12.31 3.56
N HIS A 308 -25.37 -11.47 2.56
CA HIS A 308 -24.35 -10.79 1.76
C HIS A 308 -23.98 -9.41 2.31
N ILE A 309 -24.59 -8.94 3.40
CA ILE A 309 -24.30 -7.62 3.99
C ILE A 309 -23.60 -7.78 5.33
N TYR A 310 -22.36 -7.30 5.42
CA TYR A 310 -21.53 -7.31 6.62
C TYR A 310 -21.30 -5.89 7.09
N ILE A 311 -21.75 -5.55 8.30
CA ILE A 311 -21.64 -4.18 8.84
C ILE A 311 -20.69 -4.18 10.04
N SER A 312 -19.60 -3.43 9.93
CA SER A 312 -18.68 -3.10 11.01
C SER A 312 -19.00 -1.71 11.54
N GLU A 313 -19.30 -1.62 12.83
CA GLU A 313 -19.60 -0.37 13.52
C GLU A 313 -18.36 0.11 14.27
N GLY A 314 -18.08 1.42 14.25
CA GLY A 314 -17.01 2.02 15.04
C GLY A 314 -17.07 3.54 15.00
N ILE A 315 -16.75 4.20 16.10
CA ILE A 315 -16.70 5.65 16.19
C ILE A 315 -15.25 6.04 16.49
N GLY A 316 -14.49 6.41 15.45
CA GLY A 316 -13.11 6.89 15.60
C GLY A 316 -12.03 5.81 15.80
N ASP A 317 -12.38 4.54 15.81
CA ASP A 317 -11.49 3.40 16.07
C ASP A 317 -11.19 2.56 14.81
N ILE A 318 -11.89 2.80 13.72
CA ILE A 318 -11.67 2.10 12.46
C ILE A 318 -10.84 2.98 11.54
N GLY A 319 -9.61 2.57 11.26
CA GLY A 319 -8.73 3.17 10.27
C GLY A 319 -8.57 2.30 9.01
N ALA A 320 -7.76 2.74 8.07
CA ALA A 320 -7.54 2.01 6.82
C ALA A 320 -6.89 0.62 7.04
N ASP A 321 -6.09 0.45 8.09
CA ASP A 321 -5.46 -0.83 8.41
C ASP A 321 -6.50 -1.86 8.88
N GLN A 322 -7.45 -1.45 9.74
CA GLN A 322 -8.54 -2.31 10.19
C GLN A 322 -9.46 -2.70 9.03
N ILE A 323 -9.72 -1.76 8.10
CA ILE A 323 -10.47 -2.04 6.87
C ILE A 323 -9.73 -3.12 6.06
N ARG A 324 -8.43 -2.95 5.83
CA ARG A 324 -7.59 -3.92 5.10
C ARG A 324 -7.65 -5.32 5.74
N GLU A 325 -7.46 -5.40 7.04
CA GLU A 325 -7.50 -6.68 7.77
C GLU A 325 -8.89 -7.33 7.73
N THR A 326 -9.97 -6.53 7.78
CA THR A 326 -11.33 -7.06 7.66
C THR A 326 -11.61 -7.62 6.27
N VAL A 327 -11.14 -6.95 5.21
CA VAL A 327 -11.24 -7.46 3.83
C VAL A 327 -10.48 -8.77 3.68
N LYS A 328 -9.25 -8.86 4.19
CA LYS A 328 -8.47 -10.12 4.19
C LYS A 328 -9.20 -11.25 4.89
N LYS A 329 -9.74 -11.00 6.09
CA LYS A 329 -10.49 -11.99 6.86
C LYS A 329 -11.74 -12.44 6.12
N HIS A 330 -12.46 -11.50 5.51
CA HIS A 330 -13.65 -11.82 4.73
C HIS A 330 -13.30 -12.78 3.58
N ILE A 331 -12.29 -12.44 2.77
CA ILE A 331 -11.84 -13.29 1.65
C ILE A 331 -11.38 -14.67 2.16
N LEU A 332 -10.63 -14.70 3.27
CA LEU A 332 -10.17 -15.96 3.88
C LEU A 332 -11.32 -16.88 4.30
N PHE A 333 -12.37 -16.32 4.90
CA PHE A 333 -13.47 -17.11 5.45
C PHE A 333 -14.56 -17.46 4.46
N THR A 334 -14.81 -16.59 3.47
CA THR A 334 -15.91 -16.76 2.50
C THR A 334 -15.43 -17.22 1.13
N GLY A 335 -14.16 -17.04 0.81
CA GLY A 335 -13.62 -17.24 -0.55
C GLY A 335 -14.08 -16.18 -1.57
N LYS A 336 -14.83 -15.15 -1.12
CA LYS A 336 -15.39 -14.11 -1.99
C LYS A 336 -14.73 -12.78 -1.75
N THR A 337 -14.53 -12.01 -2.81
CA THR A 337 -14.04 -10.62 -2.72
C THR A 337 -15.24 -9.68 -2.57
N PRO A 338 -15.35 -8.96 -1.45
CA PRO A 338 -16.51 -8.10 -1.17
C PRO A 338 -16.34 -6.71 -1.78
N VAL A 339 -17.45 -6.05 -2.12
CA VAL A 339 -17.47 -4.59 -2.31
C VAL A 339 -17.28 -3.90 -0.95
N VAL A 340 -16.42 -2.90 -0.88
CA VAL A 340 -16.09 -2.20 0.38
C VAL A 340 -16.74 -0.82 0.39
N ILE A 341 -17.47 -0.49 1.45
CA ILE A 341 -18.16 0.78 1.63
C ILE A 341 -17.73 1.45 2.93
N ILE A 342 -17.40 2.74 2.89
CA ILE A 342 -16.98 3.54 4.04
C ILE A 342 -17.90 4.76 4.22
N ASP A 343 -18.58 4.85 5.33
CA ASP A 343 -19.47 5.97 5.68
C ASP A 343 -19.05 6.61 7.01
N TYR A 344 -18.29 7.70 6.97
CA TYR A 344 -17.68 8.47 5.88
C TYR A 344 -16.19 8.70 6.13
N LEU A 345 -15.45 9.16 5.12
CA LEU A 345 -13.98 9.23 5.10
C LEU A 345 -13.37 10.10 6.21
N GLN A 346 -14.02 11.22 6.55
CA GLN A 346 -13.46 12.20 7.48
C GLN A 346 -13.50 11.76 8.96
N ILE A 347 -14.17 10.68 9.31
CA ILE A 347 -14.19 10.09 10.66
C ILE A 347 -13.39 8.79 10.77
N LEU A 348 -12.66 8.42 9.75
CA LEU A 348 -11.69 7.33 9.88
C LEU A 348 -10.66 7.65 10.97
N ALA A 349 -10.28 6.64 11.74
CA ALA A 349 -9.24 6.77 12.75
C ALA A 349 -7.97 7.39 12.16
N PRO A 350 -7.37 8.38 12.83
CA PRO A 350 -6.19 9.05 12.31
C PRO A 350 -5.00 8.07 12.23
N TYR A 351 -4.22 8.19 11.18
CA TYR A 351 -2.96 7.45 11.07
C TYR A 351 -1.95 7.91 12.12
N SER A 352 -1.98 9.20 12.47
CA SER A 352 -1.10 9.79 13.46
C SER A 352 -1.78 10.97 14.15
N ASP A 353 -1.75 10.99 15.48
CA ASP A 353 -2.26 12.09 16.29
C ASP A 353 -1.48 13.41 16.10
N ARG A 354 -0.28 13.33 15.50
CA ARG A 354 0.56 14.50 15.19
C ARG A 354 0.29 15.10 13.82
N ALA A 355 -0.45 14.39 12.97
CA ALA A 355 -0.79 14.85 11.63
C ALA A 355 -2.07 15.70 11.66
N THR A 356 -2.22 16.61 10.69
CA THR A 356 -3.46 17.37 10.52
C THR A 356 -4.57 16.45 9.98
N ASP A 357 -5.84 16.82 10.18
CA ASP A 357 -7.00 16.09 9.65
C ASP A 357 -6.88 15.88 8.13
N LYS A 358 -6.38 16.89 7.41
CA LYS A 358 -6.11 16.79 5.97
C LYS A 358 -5.08 15.70 5.66
N GLN A 359 -3.96 15.68 6.37
CA GLN A 359 -2.90 14.69 6.15
C GLN A 359 -3.38 13.26 6.48
N ASN A 360 -4.17 13.11 7.54
CA ASN A 360 -4.78 11.84 7.91
C ASN A 360 -5.77 11.36 6.85
N THR A 361 -6.64 12.26 6.36
CA THR A 361 -7.59 11.95 5.27
C THR A 361 -6.86 11.62 3.97
N ASP A 362 -5.84 12.38 3.58
CA ASP A 362 -5.03 12.12 2.38
C ASP A 362 -4.40 10.72 2.42
N LYS A 363 -3.85 10.34 3.57
CA LYS A 363 -3.24 9.02 3.74
C LYS A 363 -4.28 7.90 3.73
N ALA A 364 -5.42 8.09 4.41
CA ALA A 364 -6.52 7.13 4.40
C ALA A 364 -7.01 6.87 2.97
N VAL A 365 -7.23 7.92 2.18
CA VAL A 365 -7.67 7.80 0.78
C VAL A 365 -6.65 7.02 -0.07
N MET A 366 -5.35 7.27 0.11
CA MET A 366 -4.30 6.50 -0.59
C MET A 366 -4.30 5.03 -0.19
N GLU A 367 -4.49 4.71 1.09
CA GLU A 367 -4.58 3.31 1.55
C GLU A 367 -5.85 2.63 1.01
N LEU A 368 -6.99 3.32 0.98
CA LEU A 368 -8.21 2.78 0.37
C LEU A 368 -8.01 2.47 -1.13
N LYS A 369 -7.29 3.33 -1.86
CA LYS A 369 -6.91 3.05 -3.24
C LYS A 369 -6.01 1.82 -3.36
N ARG A 370 -5.07 1.61 -2.41
CA ARG A 370 -4.23 0.40 -2.35
C ARG A 370 -5.07 -0.84 -2.06
N ILE A 371 -6.03 -0.76 -1.12
CA ILE A 371 -6.96 -1.85 -0.80
C ILE A 371 -7.71 -2.27 -2.06
N SER A 372 -8.26 -1.31 -2.81
CA SER A 372 -8.97 -1.61 -4.06
C SER A 372 -8.08 -2.37 -5.06
N ARG A 373 -6.86 -1.89 -5.29
CA ARG A 373 -5.92 -2.51 -6.23
C ARG A 373 -5.44 -3.89 -5.75
N ASP A 374 -5.05 -4.00 -4.47
CA ASP A 374 -4.44 -5.22 -3.92
C ASP A 374 -5.45 -6.38 -3.86
N PHE A 375 -6.73 -6.07 -3.60
CA PHE A 375 -7.80 -7.06 -3.54
C PHE A 375 -8.68 -7.10 -4.79
N LYS A 376 -8.39 -6.28 -5.81
CA LYS A 376 -9.15 -6.18 -7.06
C LYS A 376 -10.65 -6.00 -6.80
N THR A 377 -11.00 -5.04 -5.96
CA THR A 377 -12.38 -4.79 -5.54
C THR A 377 -12.76 -3.32 -5.63
N PRO A 378 -14.06 -3.00 -5.90
CA PRO A 378 -14.56 -1.64 -5.73
C PRO A 378 -14.51 -1.22 -4.26
N VAL A 379 -13.98 -0.01 -4.03
CA VAL A 379 -14.04 0.66 -2.72
C VAL A 379 -14.82 1.96 -2.89
N ILE A 380 -15.92 2.12 -2.16
CA ILE A 380 -16.78 3.29 -2.22
C ILE A 380 -16.68 4.07 -0.91
N GLY A 381 -16.18 5.30 -0.99
CA GLY A 381 -16.10 6.21 0.17
C GLY A 381 -17.09 7.36 0.06
N ILE A 382 -17.72 7.71 1.17
CA ILE A 382 -18.56 8.90 1.28
C ILE A 382 -17.70 10.07 1.75
N SER A 383 -17.88 11.25 1.12
CA SER A 383 -17.27 12.51 1.54
C SER A 383 -18.32 13.60 1.72
N SER A 384 -18.10 14.48 2.68
CA SER A 384 -18.97 15.64 2.88
C SER A 384 -18.39 16.89 2.23
N PHE A 385 -19.22 17.68 1.58
CA PHE A 385 -18.81 18.98 0.99
C PHE A 385 -18.75 20.08 2.05
N ASN A 386 -17.90 21.07 1.80
CA ASN A 386 -17.87 22.31 2.54
C ASN A 386 -19.21 23.09 2.44
N ARG A 387 -19.58 23.78 3.50
CA ARG A 387 -20.82 24.57 3.57
C ARG A 387 -20.90 25.66 2.49
N ALA A 388 -19.77 26.19 2.01
CA ALA A 388 -19.70 27.18 0.94
C ALA A 388 -20.38 26.71 -0.37
N ASN A 389 -20.39 25.40 -0.64
CA ASN A 389 -20.89 24.81 -1.87
C ASN A 389 -22.41 24.47 -1.86
N TYR A 390 -23.16 24.94 -0.88
CA TYR A 390 -24.58 24.57 -0.72
C TYR A 390 -25.52 25.19 -1.76
N LYS A 391 -25.11 26.27 -2.42
CA LYS A 391 -25.90 26.97 -3.42
C LYS A 391 -25.40 26.82 -4.85
N GLU A 392 -24.17 26.35 -5.00
CA GLU A 392 -23.49 26.23 -6.27
C GLU A 392 -23.67 24.84 -6.88
N ALA A 393 -23.47 24.70 -8.19
CA ALA A 393 -23.34 23.40 -8.81
C ALA A 393 -22.12 22.69 -8.26
N VAL A 394 -22.23 21.36 -8.06
CA VAL A 394 -21.12 20.58 -7.57
C VAL A 394 -19.95 20.57 -8.55
N THR A 395 -18.76 20.79 -8.03
CA THR A 395 -17.49 20.74 -8.77
C THR A 395 -16.49 19.86 -8.02
N MET A 396 -15.39 19.48 -8.65
CA MET A 396 -14.29 18.75 -7.96
C MET A 396 -13.75 19.56 -6.79
N GLU A 397 -13.78 20.88 -6.89
CA GLU A 397 -13.34 21.78 -5.82
C GLU A 397 -14.16 21.66 -4.53
N ALA A 398 -15.41 21.16 -4.60
CA ALA A 398 -16.23 20.91 -3.40
C ALA A 398 -15.61 19.87 -2.46
N PHE A 399 -14.72 19.03 -2.97
CA PHE A 399 -13.94 18.01 -2.21
C PHE A 399 -12.63 18.56 -1.65
N LYS A 400 -12.40 19.86 -1.63
CA LYS A 400 -11.13 20.57 -1.35
C LYS A 400 -10.47 20.28 0.03
N GLU A 401 -11.12 19.58 0.94
CA GLU A 401 -10.46 19.24 2.20
C GLU A 401 -9.32 18.25 2.04
N SER A 402 -9.29 17.49 0.93
CA SER A 402 -8.23 16.53 0.62
C SER A 402 -7.92 16.53 -0.88
N GLY A 403 -6.72 16.99 -1.26
CA GLY A 403 -6.22 16.84 -2.63
C GLY A 403 -6.13 15.37 -3.05
N ALA A 404 -5.90 14.45 -2.10
CA ALA A 404 -5.84 13.03 -2.37
C ALA A 404 -7.18 12.46 -2.88
N ILE A 405 -8.32 13.00 -2.48
CA ILE A 405 -9.63 12.58 -3.01
C ILE A 405 -9.66 12.80 -4.52
N GLU A 406 -9.26 13.98 -4.98
CA GLU A 406 -9.26 14.32 -6.41
C GLU A 406 -8.26 13.47 -7.19
N TYR A 407 -7.02 13.32 -6.69
CA TYR A 407 -5.96 12.62 -7.42
C TYR A 407 -6.06 11.10 -7.36
N SER A 408 -6.44 10.54 -6.22
CA SER A 408 -6.40 9.09 -5.99
C SER A 408 -7.69 8.36 -6.39
N SER A 409 -8.86 9.04 -6.40
CA SER A 409 -10.09 8.42 -6.86
C SER A 409 -10.02 8.08 -8.36
N ASP A 410 -10.64 6.99 -8.75
CA ASP A 410 -10.87 6.65 -10.15
C ASP A 410 -12.15 7.30 -10.65
N ILE A 411 -13.16 7.30 -9.80
CA ILE A 411 -14.47 7.89 -10.07
C ILE A 411 -14.85 8.84 -8.93
N LEU A 412 -15.29 10.04 -9.29
CA LEU A 412 -15.75 11.06 -8.36
C LEU A 412 -17.18 11.46 -8.73
N ILE A 413 -18.11 11.24 -7.83
CA ILE A 413 -19.54 11.49 -8.03
C ILE A 413 -19.99 12.56 -7.07
N GLY A 414 -20.60 13.63 -7.59
CA GLY A 414 -21.23 14.66 -6.81
C GLY A 414 -22.74 14.48 -6.77
N LEU A 415 -23.34 14.51 -5.58
CA LEU A 415 -24.78 14.48 -5.37
C LEU A 415 -25.27 15.89 -5.10
N GLN A 416 -26.18 16.40 -5.94
CA GLN A 416 -26.74 17.74 -5.80
C GLN A 416 -28.26 17.77 -5.98
N LEU A 417 -28.91 18.84 -5.52
CA LEU A 417 -30.30 19.14 -5.87
C LEU A 417 -30.38 19.56 -7.34
N LYS A 418 -31.35 19.08 -8.07
CA LYS A 418 -31.59 19.50 -9.46
C LYS A 418 -31.79 20.99 -9.55
N GLY A 419 -31.03 21.63 -10.43
CA GLY A 419 -31.04 23.06 -10.62
C GLY A 419 -30.04 23.85 -9.74
N ALA A 420 -29.22 23.18 -8.92
CA ALA A 420 -28.14 23.84 -8.19
C ALA A 420 -27.22 24.63 -9.15
N GLY A 421 -26.79 25.82 -8.76
CA GLY A 421 -25.99 26.74 -9.58
C GLY A 421 -26.79 27.65 -10.53
N LYS A 422 -28.11 27.49 -10.64
CA LYS A 422 -28.95 28.44 -11.39
C LYS A 422 -29.22 29.70 -10.55
N LYS A 423 -29.37 30.88 -11.23
CA LYS A 423 -29.48 32.19 -10.59
C LYS A 423 -30.64 32.29 -9.58
N ASP A 424 -31.79 31.65 -9.86
CA ASP A 424 -32.99 31.68 -9.02
C ASP A 424 -33.22 30.40 -8.24
N PHE A 425 -32.16 29.63 -7.98
CA PHE A 425 -32.25 28.35 -7.24
C PHE A 425 -32.33 28.56 -5.74
N ASP A 426 -33.43 28.09 -5.13
CA ASP A 426 -33.58 28.03 -3.67
C ASP A 426 -33.42 26.61 -3.15
N ALA A 427 -32.29 26.35 -2.50
CA ALA A 427 -31.95 25.03 -1.93
C ALA A 427 -32.92 24.64 -0.78
N ASN A 428 -33.49 25.59 -0.05
CA ASN A 428 -34.41 25.31 1.04
C ASN A 428 -35.77 24.86 0.50
N GLU A 429 -36.28 25.54 -0.52
CA GLU A 429 -37.52 25.12 -1.17
C GLU A 429 -37.35 23.76 -1.86
N ALA A 430 -36.22 23.53 -2.55
CA ALA A 430 -35.93 22.24 -3.17
C ALA A 430 -35.86 21.10 -2.12
N LYS A 431 -35.33 21.36 -0.92
CA LYS A 431 -35.26 20.35 0.17
C LYS A 431 -36.62 20.03 0.80
N LYS A 432 -37.61 20.91 0.69
CA LYS A 432 -38.98 20.67 1.23
C LYS A 432 -39.77 19.70 0.36
N LYS A 433 -39.41 19.55 -0.92
CA LYS A 433 -40.12 18.64 -1.85
C LYS A 433 -40.01 17.18 -1.41
N SER A 434 -41.05 16.39 -1.65
CA SER A 434 -41.08 14.94 -1.49
C SER A 434 -41.88 14.33 -2.63
N PRO A 435 -41.26 13.61 -3.58
CA PRO A 435 -39.81 13.35 -3.67
C PRO A 435 -38.98 14.60 -3.98
N ARG A 436 -37.70 14.58 -3.57
CA ARG A 436 -36.72 15.58 -3.96
C ARG A 436 -36.12 15.20 -5.30
N GLU A 437 -35.95 16.19 -6.17
CA GLU A 437 -35.24 16.01 -7.44
C GLU A 437 -33.73 16.14 -7.19
N ILE A 438 -32.99 15.08 -7.43
CA ILE A 438 -31.55 14.97 -7.20
C ILE A 438 -30.85 14.64 -8.52
N GLU A 439 -29.63 15.12 -8.68
CA GLU A 439 -28.73 14.74 -9.77
C GLU A 439 -27.46 14.10 -9.18
N LEU A 440 -27.04 12.97 -9.75
CA LEU A 440 -25.67 12.48 -9.65
C LEU A 440 -24.87 13.09 -10.81
N VAL A 441 -23.78 13.75 -10.50
CA VAL A 441 -22.88 14.36 -11.48
C VAL A 441 -21.56 13.62 -11.47
N ILE A 442 -21.16 13.07 -12.60
CA ILE A 442 -19.86 12.41 -12.75
C ILE A 442 -18.79 13.48 -12.95
N LEU A 443 -18.06 13.79 -11.88
CA LEU A 443 -17.04 14.84 -11.88
C LEU A 443 -15.71 14.33 -12.41
N LYS A 444 -15.40 13.06 -12.15
CA LYS A 444 -14.22 12.36 -12.64
C LYS A 444 -14.58 10.94 -13.00
N ASN A 445 -14.09 10.48 -14.14
CA ASN A 445 -14.12 9.08 -14.54
C ASN A 445 -12.82 8.79 -15.30
N ARG A 446 -11.95 7.96 -14.70
CA ARG A 446 -10.62 7.69 -15.28
C ARG A 446 -10.69 6.96 -16.61
N ASN A 447 -11.71 6.12 -16.78
CA ASN A 447 -11.85 5.22 -17.93
C ASN A 447 -13.07 5.57 -18.81
N GLY A 448 -13.79 6.68 -18.53
CA GLY A 448 -15.01 7.03 -19.23
C GLY A 448 -15.23 8.54 -19.32
N SER A 449 -16.46 8.91 -19.65
CA SER A 449 -16.90 10.30 -19.79
C SER A 449 -17.04 11.01 -18.44
N THR A 450 -16.98 12.32 -18.46
CA THR A 450 -17.22 13.20 -17.32
C THR A 450 -18.29 14.24 -17.66
N GLY A 451 -18.96 14.77 -16.64
CA GLY A 451 -20.01 15.75 -16.79
C GLY A 451 -21.41 15.15 -16.97
N ASP A 452 -21.51 13.83 -17.09
CA ASP A 452 -22.80 13.15 -17.15
C ASP A 452 -23.62 13.40 -15.89
N ARG A 453 -24.94 13.54 -16.08
CA ARG A 453 -25.91 13.79 -15.01
C ARG A 453 -27.00 12.75 -15.03
N ILE A 454 -27.16 12.06 -13.91
CA ILE A 454 -28.19 11.04 -13.71
C ILE A 454 -29.25 11.63 -12.78
N GLU A 455 -30.48 11.74 -13.28
CA GLU A 455 -31.60 12.29 -12.52
C GLU A 455 -32.23 11.21 -11.64
N LEU A 456 -32.46 11.56 -10.37
CA LEU A 456 -33.07 10.71 -9.37
C LEU A 456 -34.18 11.45 -8.63
N GLN A 457 -35.21 10.71 -8.24
CA GLN A 457 -36.21 11.12 -7.24
C GLN A 457 -35.84 10.52 -5.89
N TYR A 458 -35.62 11.35 -4.89
CA TYR A 458 -35.31 10.93 -3.53
C TYR A 458 -36.51 11.09 -2.61
N TYR A 459 -36.91 9.99 -1.97
CA TYR A 459 -37.97 9.93 -0.95
C TYR A 459 -37.33 9.88 0.45
N PRO A 460 -37.09 11.04 1.10
CA PRO A 460 -36.30 11.09 2.32
C PRO A 460 -36.88 10.31 3.50
N LEU A 461 -38.21 10.32 3.63
CA LEU A 461 -38.93 9.63 4.72
C LEU A 461 -38.76 8.11 4.68
N PHE A 462 -38.54 7.55 3.48
CA PHE A 462 -38.51 6.12 3.23
C PHE A 462 -37.15 5.62 2.75
N ASN A 463 -36.14 6.49 2.77
CA ASN A 463 -34.77 6.15 2.40
C ASN A 463 -34.64 5.51 0.99
N TYR A 464 -35.34 6.08 0.00
CA TYR A 464 -35.42 5.50 -1.32
C TYR A 464 -35.05 6.49 -2.43
N PHE A 465 -34.17 6.08 -3.32
CA PHE A 465 -33.88 6.76 -4.58
C PHE A 465 -34.47 5.96 -5.75
N LYS A 466 -35.09 6.66 -6.68
CA LYS A 466 -35.65 6.10 -7.92
C LYS A 466 -35.06 6.85 -9.11
N GLU A 467 -34.55 6.14 -10.10
CA GLU A 467 -34.19 6.72 -11.40
C GLU A 467 -35.42 7.26 -12.13
N VAL A 468 -35.22 8.38 -12.86
CA VAL A 468 -36.25 9.07 -13.63
C VAL A 468 -36.09 8.80 -15.11
#